data_40344825b0ed81bfab6e92f75f55fa07
#
_entry.id   40344825b0ed81bfab6e92f75f55fa07
#
_cell.length_a   1.000
_cell.length_b   1.000
_cell.length_c   1.000
_cell.angle_alpha   90.00
_cell.angle_beta   90.00
_cell.angle_gamma   90.00
#
_symmetry.space_group_name_H-M   'P 1'
#
loop_
_entity.id
_entity.type
_entity.pdbx_description
1 polymer ?
#
loop_
_entity_poly.entity_id
_entity_poly.type
_entity_poly.pdbx_seq_one_letter_code
_entity_poly.pdbx_strand_id
1 'polypeptide(L)'
;MFENSALAKRQRDNWRRNCAYAQLILACFALSLIAADAPTTVGTADQQRFLTDIKTLTVPEMEGRGDGTKGLSKAAHVIEQRYKSLGLPPAGRNGFFQPFDVITGRRLRSGNRVQEAAYLVDVASEHRNFKLHEDFIPLSFSANGSVNAPLVFAGYGITAPEYSYDEYQGLDTKGKVVLVLRGEPTVLSAKSPERGHTPHESVISKAINAKNHGAAAIIVVNGKLPTGEEDVLPRFGEAEGPEDAGILCVQVKNSVAEMWLQSRGMTLSQIQTEVGGALQAGGSLSSPPTKTILSLTVNIERIHATVSNILAYLPGKTDEYVILGAHYDHLGRGESHSLAPSQIGQIHPGADDNASGTAGVLELARLFAPLKGQLQRGILFANFAGEELGLLGSAEWVKNPTRPLDKAVAMLNMDMIGRIKDGKVYIGGLGTGTTFQSILDQAESHTAFKYENSPGGYSSSDHTSFVTKRIPVLFFFSGLHSDYHKPSDTWEKINADSAAHLLDLVSNVALRLDTAPDRPAFVAVVENPNPHAGTPSGGGGYGPYFGSIPDFGQTENGVRFSDVKPSSPAAKAGFLAGDVLIQFGDKPIKNLYDFTDALRRSKVGDVVQVTVLRNGKPIIAAVTLEQRK
;
A
#
# COMPACT_ATOMS: atom_id res chain seq x y z
N MET A 1 89.22 -5.80 40.48
CA MET A 1 88.60 -6.09 39.14
C MET A 1 87.10 -6.46 39.20
N PHE A 2 86.49 -6.37 40.34
CA PHE A 2 85.03 -6.79 40.53
C PHE A 2 84.05 -5.64 40.65
N GLU A 3 84.45 -4.40 40.88
CA GLU A 3 83.55 -3.27 41.04
C GLU A 3 83.02 -2.65 39.73
N ASN A 4 83.78 -2.75 38.63
CA ASN A 4 83.39 -2.17 37.35
C ASN A 4 82.35 -2.94 36.55
N SER A 5 82.10 -4.24 36.92
CA SER A 5 81.10 -5.08 36.23
C SER A 5 79.67 -4.79 36.71
N ALA A 6 79.49 -4.43 37.98
CA ALA A 6 78.18 -4.14 38.59
C ALA A 6 77.61 -2.80 38.15
N LEU A 7 78.49 -1.78 37.94
CA LEU A 7 78.06 -0.45 37.46
C LEU A 7 77.61 -0.51 36.01
N ALA A 8 78.30 -1.26 35.16
CA ALA A 8 77.96 -1.42 33.73
C ALA A 8 76.66 -2.23 33.53
N LYS A 9 76.37 -3.15 34.43
CA LYS A 9 75.12 -3.91 34.40
C LYS A 9 73.92 -3.05 34.85
N ARG A 10 74.08 -2.23 35.88
CA ARG A 10 73.08 -1.29 36.36
C ARG A 10 72.74 -0.19 35.37
N GLN A 11 73.74 0.33 34.62
CA GLN A 11 73.52 1.30 33.55
C GLN A 11 72.77 0.69 32.36
N ARG A 12 73.08 -0.55 31.96
CA ARG A 12 72.36 -1.27 30.88
C ARG A 12 70.90 -1.59 31.26
N ASP A 13 70.63 -1.96 32.49
CA ASP A 13 69.30 -2.26 32.97
C ASP A 13 68.43 -0.99 33.11
N ASN A 14 69.04 0.15 33.51
CA ASN A 14 68.37 1.42 33.52
C ASN A 14 68.09 1.94 32.09
N TRP A 15 69.00 1.75 31.14
CA TRP A 15 68.82 2.13 29.75
C TRP A 15 67.72 1.29 29.09
N ARG A 16 67.65 -0.03 29.36
CA ARG A 16 66.59 -0.90 28.88
C ARG A 16 65.22 -0.56 29.48
N ARG A 17 65.16 -0.20 30.77
CA ARG A 17 63.92 0.29 31.40
C ARG A 17 63.46 1.62 30.78
N ASN A 18 64.35 2.55 30.57
CA ASN A 18 64.01 3.86 29.94
C ASN A 18 63.58 3.70 28.48
N CYS A 19 64.18 2.79 27.71
CA CYS A 19 63.71 2.45 26.38
C CYS A 19 62.35 1.74 26.38
N ALA A 20 62.06 0.87 27.32
CA ALA A 20 60.77 0.20 27.47
C ALA A 20 59.68 1.21 27.86
N TYR A 21 59.96 2.17 28.78
CA TYR A 21 59.04 3.26 29.10
C TYR A 21 58.79 4.21 27.93
N ALA A 22 59.84 4.54 27.17
CA ALA A 22 59.68 5.39 25.96
C ALA A 22 58.86 4.69 24.87
N GLN A 23 59.01 3.36 24.69
CA GLN A 23 58.19 2.59 23.76
C GLN A 23 56.73 2.41 24.26
N LEU A 24 56.52 2.29 25.58
CA LEU A 24 55.14 2.25 26.15
C LEU A 24 54.46 3.61 26.02
N ILE A 25 55.16 4.72 26.23
CA ILE A 25 54.63 6.10 26.06
C ILE A 25 54.34 6.38 24.59
N LEU A 26 55.22 5.97 23.64
CA LEU A 26 54.93 6.06 22.21
C LEU A 26 53.78 5.18 21.76
N ALA A 27 53.61 3.98 22.32
CA ALA A 27 52.48 3.11 22.04
C ALA A 27 51.16 3.68 22.61
N CYS A 28 51.19 4.29 23.80
CA CYS A 28 50.03 5.02 24.35
C CYS A 28 49.68 6.28 23.57
N PHE A 29 50.65 7.02 23.04
CA PHE A 29 50.41 8.16 22.15
C PHE A 29 49.97 7.76 20.75
N ALA A 30 50.39 6.59 20.23
CA ALA A 30 49.92 6.07 18.95
C ALA A 30 48.48 5.48 19.03
N LEU A 31 48.06 4.99 20.20
CA LEU A 31 46.68 4.56 20.42
C LEU A 31 45.71 5.70 20.68
N SER A 32 46.18 6.90 21.09
CA SER A 32 45.34 8.08 21.25
C SER A 32 45.13 8.92 19.97
N LEU A 33 45.67 8.49 18.83
CA LEU A 33 45.55 9.20 17.54
C LEU A 33 44.57 8.53 16.54
N ILE A 34 43.78 7.54 16.95
CA ILE A 34 42.76 6.88 16.08
C ILE A 34 41.42 6.76 16.79
N ALA A 35 41.06 7.71 17.58
CA ALA A 35 39.65 7.94 17.87
C ALA A 35 39.33 9.34 17.30
N ALA A 36 39.12 9.43 15.99
CA ALA A 36 38.30 10.53 15.49
C ALA A 36 36.95 10.36 16.21
N ASP A 37 36.67 11.27 17.13
CA ASP A 37 35.38 11.27 17.87
C ASP A 37 34.26 11.15 16.85
N ALA A 38 33.30 10.25 17.13
CA ALA A 38 32.08 10.17 16.35
C ALA A 38 31.43 11.58 16.35
N PRO A 39 30.82 12.00 15.23
CA PRO A 39 30.21 13.32 15.16
C PRO A 39 29.13 13.42 16.26
N THR A 40 29.22 14.45 17.07
CA THR A 40 28.28 14.70 18.18
C THR A 40 27.10 15.55 17.75
N THR A 41 27.20 16.23 16.61
CA THR A 41 26.19 17.13 16.08
C THR A 41 26.07 17.03 14.57
N VAL A 42 24.85 17.21 14.08
CA VAL A 42 24.51 17.46 12.67
C VAL A 42 24.20 18.95 12.51
N GLY A 43 24.30 19.50 11.31
CA GLY A 43 23.79 20.85 11.04
C GLY A 43 22.27 20.93 11.23
N THR A 44 21.71 22.13 11.16
CA THR A 44 20.27 22.36 11.22
C THR A 44 19.64 22.35 9.82
N ALA A 45 18.41 21.85 9.75
CA ALA A 45 17.62 21.85 8.52
C ALA A 45 17.22 23.28 8.11
N ASP A 46 17.27 23.55 6.83
CA ASP A 46 16.97 24.87 6.27
C ASP A 46 15.59 24.86 5.59
N GLN A 47 14.66 25.60 6.18
CA GLN A 47 13.28 25.70 5.69
C GLN A 47 13.17 26.23 4.25
N GLN A 48 14.12 27.08 3.78
CA GLN A 48 14.07 27.65 2.44
C GLN A 48 14.52 26.62 1.38
N ARG A 49 15.57 25.84 1.68
CA ARG A 49 16.00 24.74 0.81
C ARG A 49 14.91 23.67 0.73
N PHE A 50 14.37 23.25 1.88
CA PHE A 50 13.27 22.30 1.97
C PHE A 50 12.08 22.73 1.10
N LEU A 51 11.60 23.98 1.29
CA LEU A 51 10.49 24.52 0.51
C LEU A 51 10.84 24.67 -0.99
N THR A 52 12.09 24.95 -1.33
CA THR A 52 12.55 25.05 -2.72
C THR A 52 12.47 23.70 -3.43
N ASP A 53 12.83 22.61 -2.74
CA ASP A 53 12.73 21.28 -3.32
C ASP A 53 11.27 20.86 -3.49
N ILE A 54 10.38 21.16 -2.54
CA ILE A 54 8.93 20.94 -2.70
C ILE A 54 8.39 21.71 -3.91
N LYS A 55 8.70 23.00 -4.02
CA LYS A 55 8.30 23.81 -5.19
C LYS A 55 8.78 23.18 -6.50
N THR A 56 10.03 22.72 -6.54
CA THR A 56 10.60 22.08 -7.71
C THR A 56 9.88 20.79 -8.09
N LEU A 57 9.50 19.98 -7.10
CA LEU A 57 8.81 18.70 -7.29
C LEU A 57 7.30 18.86 -7.61
N THR A 58 6.72 20.03 -7.37
CA THR A 58 5.27 20.27 -7.52
C THR A 58 4.90 21.19 -8.67
N VAL A 59 5.89 21.61 -9.50
CA VAL A 59 5.59 22.40 -10.73
C VAL A 59 4.75 21.58 -11.71
N PRO A 60 3.94 22.23 -12.56
CA PRO A 60 3.07 21.53 -13.52
C PRO A 60 3.81 20.55 -14.45
N GLU A 61 5.09 20.82 -14.74
CA GLU A 61 5.94 19.98 -15.59
C GLU A 61 6.25 18.61 -14.96
N MET A 62 6.05 18.45 -13.66
CA MET A 62 6.15 17.18 -12.95
C MET A 62 4.87 16.35 -13.05
N GLU A 63 3.83 16.87 -13.68
CA GLU A 63 2.57 16.13 -13.98
C GLU A 63 1.98 15.41 -12.75
N GLY A 64 2.14 16.00 -11.54
CA GLY A 64 1.74 15.38 -10.28
C GLY A 64 2.50 14.08 -9.96
N ARG A 65 3.67 13.87 -10.53
CA ARG A 65 4.56 12.72 -10.31
C ARG A 65 3.86 11.36 -10.42
N GLY A 66 2.83 11.26 -11.28
CA GLY A 66 2.11 10.01 -11.50
C GLY A 66 3.02 8.92 -12.05
N ASP A 67 2.86 7.69 -11.58
CA ASP A 67 3.68 6.56 -12.02
C ASP A 67 3.58 6.33 -13.53
N GLY A 68 4.76 6.12 -14.16
CA GLY A 68 4.88 5.95 -15.61
C GLY A 68 4.79 7.25 -16.43
N THR A 69 4.57 8.41 -15.81
CA THR A 69 4.56 9.71 -16.51
C THR A 69 5.97 10.24 -16.76
N LYS A 70 6.07 11.19 -17.69
CA LYS A 70 7.32 11.95 -17.89
C LYS A 70 7.63 12.83 -16.67
N GLY A 71 6.60 13.26 -15.94
CA GLY A 71 6.72 14.04 -14.73
C GLY A 71 7.44 13.29 -13.62
N LEU A 72 7.08 12.02 -13.36
CA LEU A 72 7.81 11.17 -12.42
C LEU A 72 9.28 11.00 -12.84
N SER A 73 9.53 10.74 -14.13
CA SER A 73 10.91 10.61 -14.63
C SER A 73 11.73 11.89 -14.41
N LYS A 74 11.14 13.08 -14.59
CA LYS A 74 11.79 14.36 -14.30
C LYS A 74 12.08 14.52 -12.81
N ALA A 75 11.12 14.19 -11.94
CA ALA A 75 11.30 14.23 -10.49
C ALA A 75 12.45 13.30 -10.05
N ALA A 76 12.51 12.08 -10.60
CA ALA A 76 13.61 11.14 -10.38
C ALA A 76 14.97 11.74 -10.73
N HIS A 77 15.09 12.44 -11.87
CA HIS A 77 16.33 13.12 -12.26
C HIS A 77 16.66 14.32 -11.36
N VAL A 78 15.67 15.06 -10.89
CA VAL A 78 15.89 16.13 -9.90
C VAL A 78 16.52 15.55 -8.63
N ILE A 79 15.98 14.47 -8.09
CA ILE A 79 16.50 13.78 -6.91
C ILE A 79 17.92 13.28 -7.17
N GLU A 80 18.16 12.62 -8.29
CA GLU A 80 19.48 12.18 -8.71
C GLU A 80 20.50 13.34 -8.74
N GLN A 81 20.14 14.47 -9.35
CA GLN A 81 21.02 15.64 -9.43
C GLN A 81 21.30 16.24 -8.04
N ARG A 82 20.34 16.24 -7.12
CA ARG A 82 20.58 16.65 -5.73
C ARG A 82 21.63 15.75 -5.07
N TYR A 83 21.50 14.43 -5.18
CA TYR A 83 22.48 13.48 -4.63
C TYR A 83 23.86 13.64 -5.27
N LYS A 84 23.93 13.82 -6.59
CA LYS A 84 25.21 14.09 -7.29
C LYS A 84 25.88 15.36 -6.82
N SER A 85 25.11 16.45 -6.66
CA SER A 85 25.65 17.75 -6.20
C SER A 85 26.22 17.69 -4.79
N LEU A 86 25.76 16.76 -3.96
CA LEU A 86 26.27 16.49 -2.61
C LEU A 86 27.46 15.52 -2.61
N GLY A 87 27.88 15.01 -3.76
CA GLY A 87 28.98 14.05 -3.87
C GLY A 87 28.67 12.69 -3.24
N LEU A 88 27.37 12.34 -3.12
CA LEU A 88 26.95 11.05 -2.59
C LEU A 88 27.14 9.95 -3.63
N PRO A 89 27.69 8.79 -3.25
CA PRO A 89 27.76 7.62 -4.11
C PRO A 89 26.38 7.08 -4.48
N PRO A 90 26.20 6.58 -5.73
CA PRO A 90 24.99 5.90 -6.13
C PRO A 90 24.82 4.57 -5.38
N ALA A 91 23.56 4.20 -5.10
CA ALA A 91 23.22 2.95 -4.41
C ALA A 91 22.13 2.14 -5.12
N GLY A 92 21.71 2.51 -6.31
CA GLY A 92 20.81 1.74 -7.16
C GLY A 92 21.54 0.69 -8.00
N ARG A 93 20.81 -0.07 -8.79
CA ARG A 93 21.36 -1.07 -9.72
C ARG A 93 21.96 -0.40 -10.96
N ASN A 94 21.34 0.69 -11.42
CA ASN A 94 21.76 1.50 -12.55
C ASN A 94 22.14 2.90 -12.05
N GLY A 95 23.31 3.02 -11.42
CA GLY A 95 23.70 4.27 -10.77
C GLY A 95 22.84 4.56 -9.55
N PHE A 96 22.09 5.65 -9.55
CA PHE A 96 21.15 5.97 -8.47
C PHE A 96 19.80 5.24 -8.60
N PHE A 97 19.51 4.65 -9.75
CA PHE A 97 18.21 4.07 -10.08
C PHE A 97 18.13 2.57 -9.75
N GLN A 98 17.04 2.16 -9.14
CA GLN A 98 16.63 0.76 -9.07
C GLN A 98 15.30 0.61 -9.85
N PRO A 99 15.35 0.22 -11.13
CA PRO A 99 14.17 0.09 -11.97
C PRO A 99 13.37 -1.16 -11.62
N PHE A 100 12.03 -1.03 -11.76
CA PHE A 100 11.07 -2.13 -11.66
C PHE A 100 9.80 -1.80 -12.45
N ASP A 101 9.02 -2.83 -12.79
CA ASP A 101 7.82 -2.67 -13.59
C ASP A 101 6.57 -2.56 -12.73
N VAL A 102 5.67 -1.66 -13.11
CA VAL A 102 4.37 -1.43 -12.47
C VAL A 102 3.26 -1.32 -13.51
N ILE A 103 2.02 -1.56 -13.10
CA ILE A 103 0.84 -1.29 -13.93
C ILE A 103 0.30 0.08 -13.57
N THR A 104 0.42 1.02 -14.49
CA THR A 104 0.08 2.43 -14.29
C THR A 104 -1.29 2.81 -14.81
N GLY A 105 -1.95 1.91 -15.51
CA GLY A 105 -3.26 2.22 -16.06
C GLY A 105 -3.87 1.08 -16.87
N ARG A 106 -5.06 1.33 -17.33
CA ARG A 106 -5.84 0.41 -18.16
C ARG A 106 -6.50 1.18 -19.28
N ARG A 107 -6.67 0.55 -20.46
CA ARG A 107 -7.47 1.12 -21.54
C ARG A 107 -8.26 0.05 -22.27
N LEU A 108 -9.40 0.43 -22.81
CA LEU A 108 -10.18 -0.45 -23.67
C LEU A 108 -9.48 -0.62 -25.02
N ARG A 109 -9.28 -1.87 -25.45
CA ARG A 109 -8.90 -2.21 -26.82
C ARG A 109 -10.16 -2.32 -27.70
N SER A 110 -9.97 -2.45 -29.00
CA SER A 110 -11.05 -2.81 -29.93
C SER A 110 -11.58 -4.22 -29.63
N GLY A 111 -12.83 -4.47 -30.04
CA GLY A 111 -13.45 -5.79 -29.93
C GLY A 111 -14.28 -6.01 -28.65
N ASN A 112 -14.38 -5.01 -27.75
CA ASN A 112 -15.35 -5.07 -26.66
C ASN A 112 -16.78 -5.10 -27.25
N ARG A 113 -17.58 -6.08 -26.82
CA ARG A 113 -18.91 -6.31 -27.39
C ARG A 113 -19.89 -6.85 -26.35
N VAL A 114 -21.10 -6.36 -26.40
CA VAL A 114 -22.29 -6.96 -25.82
C VAL A 114 -23.30 -7.14 -26.94
N GLN A 115 -23.80 -8.37 -27.07
CA GLN A 115 -24.72 -8.76 -28.13
C GLN A 115 -25.76 -9.70 -27.54
N GLU A 116 -27.03 -9.46 -27.88
CA GLU A 116 -28.13 -10.36 -27.60
C GLU A 116 -28.37 -11.29 -28.80
N ALA A 117 -28.39 -12.59 -28.54
CA ALA A 117 -28.90 -13.57 -29.46
C ALA A 117 -30.36 -13.87 -29.11
N ALA A 118 -31.31 -13.49 -29.95
CA ALA A 118 -32.71 -13.80 -29.72
C ALA A 118 -32.93 -15.33 -29.81
N TYR A 119 -33.42 -15.92 -28.72
CA TYR A 119 -33.88 -17.29 -28.70
C TYR A 119 -35.35 -17.29 -29.14
N LEU A 120 -35.61 -17.38 -30.42
CA LEU A 120 -36.95 -17.60 -30.94
C LEU A 120 -37.01 -18.96 -31.62
N VAL A 121 -37.93 -19.78 -31.15
CA VAL A 121 -38.42 -20.94 -31.89
C VAL A 121 -39.22 -20.36 -33.08
N ASP A 122 -38.76 -20.59 -34.30
CA ASP A 122 -39.44 -20.32 -35.59
C ASP A 122 -39.26 -18.96 -36.31
N VAL A 123 -38.40 -18.08 -35.95
CA VAL A 123 -38.07 -16.89 -36.78
C VAL A 123 -36.57 -16.60 -36.74
N ALA A 124 -36.00 -16.16 -37.86
CA ALA A 124 -34.60 -15.81 -37.99
C ALA A 124 -34.14 -14.93 -36.82
N SER A 125 -33.12 -15.39 -36.10
CA SER A 125 -32.58 -14.69 -34.94
C SER A 125 -31.95 -13.36 -35.35
N GLU A 126 -32.59 -12.22 -35.06
CA GLU A 126 -31.95 -10.92 -35.16
C GLU A 126 -31.01 -10.75 -33.99
N HIS A 127 -29.72 -10.62 -34.25
CA HIS A 127 -28.71 -10.28 -33.25
C HIS A 127 -28.79 -8.78 -32.98
N ARG A 128 -29.08 -8.40 -31.71
CA ARG A 128 -29.03 -7.01 -31.29
C ARG A 128 -27.65 -6.69 -30.75
N ASN A 129 -26.96 -5.73 -31.37
CA ASN A 129 -25.67 -5.24 -30.90
C ASN A 129 -25.86 -3.98 -30.06
N PHE A 130 -25.14 -3.92 -28.94
CA PHE A 130 -25.09 -2.75 -28.08
C PHE A 130 -23.80 -1.96 -28.28
N LYS A 131 -23.87 -0.65 -28.14
CA LYS A 131 -22.78 0.28 -28.44
C LYS A 131 -21.95 0.54 -27.19
N LEU A 132 -20.62 0.37 -27.32
CA LEU A 132 -19.66 0.74 -26.30
C LEU A 132 -19.74 2.24 -26.01
N HIS A 133 -19.69 2.62 -24.74
CA HIS A 133 -19.85 3.97 -24.18
C HIS A 133 -21.25 4.57 -24.25
N GLU A 134 -22.16 4.04 -25.06
CA GLU A 134 -23.55 4.50 -25.13
C GLU A 134 -24.47 3.57 -24.32
N ASP A 135 -24.38 2.26 -24.57
CA ASP A 135 -25.26 1.23 -24.00
C ASP A 135 -24.56 0.45 -22.88
N PHE A 136 -23.25 0.27 -23.00
CA PHE A 136 -22.45 -0.46 -22.02
C PHE A 136 -21.02 0.05 -21.91
N ILE A 137 -20.38 -0.34 -20.77
CA ILE A 137 -18.95 -0.15 -20.52
C ILE A 137 -18.39 -1.37 -19.77
N PRO A 138 -17.26 -1.96 -20.19
CA PRO A 138 -16.52 -2.89 -19.36
C PRO A 138 -16.01 -2.22 -18.08
N LEU A 139 -16.04 -2.91 -16.96
CA LEU A 139 -15.43 -2.42 -15.74
C LEU A 139 -13.92 -2.66 -15.76
N SER A 140 -13.13 -1.71 -15.28
CA SER A 140 -11.67 -1.69 -15.40
C SER A 140 -10.97 -2.91 -14.79
N PHE A 141 -11.59 -3.56 -13.81
CA PHE A 141 -11.12 -4.78 -13.15
C PHE A 141 -11.64 -6.08 -13.79
N SER A 142 -12.35 -6.01 -14.92
CA SER A 142 -12.85 -7.19 -15.61
C SER A 142 -11.71 -8.08 -16.09
N ALA A 143 -11.92 -9.39 -16.06
CA ALA A 143 -11.12 -10.32 -16.85
C ALA A 143 -11.26 -10.00 -18.34
N ASN A 144 -10.26 -10.41 -19.11
CA ASN A 144 -10.33 -10.47 -20.58
C ASN A 144 -10.92 -11.81 -21.04
N GLY A 145 -11.73 -11.78 -22.09
CA GLY A 145 -12.29 -13.01 -22.66
C GLY A 145 -13.61 -12.82 -23.35
N SER A 146 -14.24 -13.95 -23.68
CA SER A 146 -15.57 -13.97 -24.30
C SER A 146 -16.42 -15.08 -23.69
N VAL A 147 -17.72 -14.83 -23.60
CA VAL A 147 -18.72 -15.80 -23.17
C VAL A 147 -19.97 -15.69 -24.06
N ASN A 148 -20.62 -16.83 -24.30
CA ASN A 148 -21.94 -16.90 -24.90
C ASN A 148 -22.79 -17.80 -24.00
N ALA A 149 -23.72 -17.19 -23.24
CA ALA A 149 -24.44 -17.92 -22.20
C ALA A 149 -25.80 -17.28 -21.88
N PRO A 150 -26.73 -18.07 -21.28
CA PRO A 150 -28.00 -17.56 -20.80
C PRO A 150 -27.84 -16.51 -19.72
N LEU A 151 -28.76 -15.54 -19.71
CA LEU A 151 -28.86 -14.49 -18.69
C LEU A 151 -29.68 -14.97 -17.50
N VAL A 152 -29.21 -14.71 -16.29
CA VAL A 152 -29.91 -14.93 -15.01
C VAL A 152 -29.91 -13.65 -14.20
N PHE A 153 -31.05 -13.25 -13.69
CA PHE A 153 -31.13 -12.10 -12.79
C PHE A 153 -30.96 -12.57 -11.32
N ALA A 154 -30.06 -11.93 -10.58
CA ALA A 154 -29.72 -12.29 -9.20
C ALA A 154 -29.88 -11.10 -8.22
N GLY A 155 -30.95 -10.31 -8.37
CA GLY A 155 -31.22 -9.20 -7.46
C GLY A 155 -30.09 -8.18 -7.43
N TYR A 156 -29.59 -7.88 -6.24
CA TYR A 156 -28.40 -7.06 -6.04
C TYR A 156 -27.09 -7.87 -6.10
N GLY A 157 -27.16 -9.18 -6.28
CA GLY A 157 -26.02 -10.06 -6.36
C GLY A 157 -25.29 -10.23 -5.01
N ILE A 158 -26.02 -10.21 -3.91
CA ILE A 158 -25.46 -10.22 -2.56
C ILE A 158 -25.71 -11.56 -1.87
N THR A 159 -24.65 -12.10 -1.25
CA THR A 159 -24.71 -13.17 -0.25
C THR A 159 -24.04 -12.63 1.01
N ALA A 160 -24.84 -12.42 2.07
CA ALA A 160 -24.43 -11.84 3.35
C ALA A 160 -24.94 -12.73 4.50
N PRO A 161 -24.26 -13.86 4.77
CA PRO A 161 -24.71 -14.85 5.75
C PRO A 161 -24.79 -14.30 7.17
N GLU A 162 -23.99 -13.28 7.51
CA GLU A 162 -24.04 -12.55 8.78
C GLU A 162 -25.38 -11.84 9.02
N TYR A 163 -26.10 -11.52 7.93
CA TYR A 163 -27.44 -10.93 7.96
C TYR A 163 -28.53 -11.92 7.57
N SER A 164 -28.19 -13.22 7.40
CA SER A 164 -29.10 -14.27 6.90
C SER A 164 -29.72 -13.91 5.55
N TYR A 165 -28.90 -13.34 4.65
CA TYR A 165 -29.31 -12.81 3.36
C TYR A 165 -28.52 -13.48 2.22
N ASP A 166 -29.22 -14.08 1.24
CA ASP A 166 -28.59 -14.72 0.08
C ASP A 166 -29.51 -14.68 -1.15
N GLU A 167 -29.14 -13.88 -2.14
CA GLU A 167 -29.86 -13.75 -3.41
C GLU A 167 -29.50 -14.82 -4.43
N TYR A 168 -28.45 -15.61 -4.17
CA TYR A 168 -28.07 -16.74 -5.02
C TYR A 168 -28.70 -18.06 -4.59
N GLN A 169 -29.38 -18.10 -3.45
CA GLN A 169 -30.00 -19.31 -2.94
C GLN A 169 -31.03 -19.86 -3.94
N GLY A 170 -30.80 -21.07 -4.43
CA GLY A 170 -31.67 -21.74 -5.41
C GLY A 170 -31.50 -21.28 -6.85
N LEU A 171 -30.59 -20.34 -7.16
CA LEU A 171 -30.29 -19.93 -8.52
C LEU A 171 -29.22 -20.82 -9.15
N ASP A 172 -29.47 -21.30 -10.36
CA ASP A 172 -28.44 -21.93 -11.19
C ASP A 172 -27.72 -20.86 -12.02
N THR A 173 -26.54 -20.44 -11.55
CA THR A 173 -25.72 -19.40 -12.16
C THR A 173 -24.46 -19.95 -12.85
N LYS A 174 -24.18 -21.26 -12.66
CA LYS A 174 -22.93 -21.86 -13.19
C LYS A 174 -22.84 -21.74 -14.70
N GLY A 175 -21.75 -21.10 -15.16
CA GLY A 175 -21.47 -20.86 -16.58
C GLY A 175 -22.40 -19.84 -17.24
N LYS A 176 -23.24 -19.13 -16.50
CA LYS A 176 -24.21 -18.16 -17.03
C LYS A 176 -23.72 -16.72 -16.86
N VAL A 177 -24.40 -15.81 -17.53
CA VAL A 177 -24.25 -14.37 -17.36
C VAL A 177 -25.22 -13.94 -16.28
N VAL A 178 -24.73 -13.30 -15.22
CA VAL A 178 -25.56 -12.84 -14.09
C VAL A 178 -25.78 -11.32 -14.22
N LEU A 179 -27.05 -10.90 -14.21
CA LEU A 179 -27.46 -9.50 -14.14
C LEU A 179 -27.77 -9.13 -12.70
N VAL A 180 -27.15 -8.03 -12.21
CA VAL A 180 -27.35 -7.53 -10.86
C VAL A 180 -27.61 -6.03 -10.81
N LEU A 181 -28.33 -5.59 -9.79
CA LEU A 181 -28.56 -4.18 -9.47
C LEU A 181 -27.34 -3.59 -8.75
N ARG A 182 -27.00 -2.35 -9.06
CA ARG A 182 -26.04 -1.54 -8.27
C ARG A 182 -26.67 -1.18 -6.90
N GLY A 183 -25.81 -0.87 -5.92
CA GLY A 183 -26.25 -0.57 -4.57
C GLY A 183 -26.63 -1.82 -3.78
N GLU A 184 -27.45 -1.64 -2.78
CA GLU A 184 -27.95 -2.72 -1.92
C GLU A 184 -29.41 -2.44 -1.49
N PRO A 185 -30.16 -3.46 -1.07
CA PRO A 185 -31.51 -3.24 -0.58
C PRO A 185 -31.51 -2.56 0.80
N THR A 186 -32.52 -1.74 1.06
CA THR A 186 -32.66 -0.96 2.31
C THR A 186 -32.58 -1.81 3.57
N VAL A 187 -33.00 -3.09 3.50
CA VAL A 187 -32.91 -4.03 4.62
C VAL A 187 -31.46 -4.30 5.04
N LEU A 188 -30.52 -4.24 4.13
CA LEU A 188 -29.08 -4.37 4.43
C LEU A 188 -28.47 -3.03 4.86
N SER A 189 -28.77 -1.93 4.18
CA SER A 189 -28.31 -0.59 4.57
C SER A 189 -28.67 -0.26 6.01
N ALA A 190 -29.86 -0.66 6.46
CA ALA A 190 -30.34 -0.50 7.84
C ALA A 190 -29.51 -1.30 8.87
N LYS A 191 -28.73 -2.31 8.44
CA LYS A 191 -27.83 -3.09 9.33
C LYS A 191 -26.50 -2.38 9.61
N SER A 192 -26.19 -1.31 8.89
CA SER A 192 -24.98 -0.49 9.06
C SER A 192 -25.34 0.99 9.19
N PRO A 193 -26.05 1.40 10.27
CA PRO A 193 -26.60 2.75 10.39
C PRO A 193 -25.52 3.83 10.44
N GLU A 194 -24.31 3.50 10.92
CA GLU A 194 -23.19 4.45 11.01
C GLU A 194 -22.60 4.80 9.63
N ARG A 195 -22.69 3.89 8.66
CA ARG A 195 -22.13 4.05 7.30
C ARG A 195 -23.20 4.29 6.25
N GLY A 196 -24.47 3.97 6.53
CA GLY A 196 -25.58 4.03 5.58
C GLY A 196 -25.56 2.93 4.51
N HIS A 197 -24.51 2.09 4.47
CA HIS A 197 -24.37 0.98 3.51
C HIS A 197 -23.46 -0.12 4.08
N THR A 198 -23.62 -1.36 3.57
CA THR A 198 -22.75 -2.48 3.91
C THR A 198 -21.58 -2.62 2.91
N PRO A 199 -20.54 -3.39 3.25
CA PRO A 199 -19.46 -3.69 2.29
C PRO A 199 -19.92 -4.46 1.04
N HIS A 200 -21.11 -5.08 1.09
CA HIS A 200 -21.67 -5.84 -0.03
C HIS A 200 -22.19 -4.95 -1.16
N GLU A 201 -22.38 -3.64 -0.91
CA GLU A 201 -22.81 -2.68 -1.92
C GLU A 201 -21.83 -2.54 -3.08
N SER A 202 -20.52 -2.70 -2.81
CA SER A 202 -19.48 -2.46 -3.80
C SER A 202 -19.57 -3.39 -5.00
N VAL A 203 -19.38 -2.85 -6.20
CA VAL A 203 -19.48 -3.61 -7.46
C VAL A 203 -18.47 -4.75 -7.52
N ILE A 204 -17.27 -4.55 -6.96
CA ILE A 204 -16.26 -5.61 -6.90
C ILE A 204 -16.70 -6.78 -6.00
N SER A 205 -17.35 -6.50 -4.86
CA SER A 205 -17.89 -7.55 -4.00
C SER A 205 -18.95 -8.38 -4.73
N LYS A 206 -19.79 -7.74 -5.54
CA LYS A 206 -20.80 -8.42 -6.38
C LYS A 206 -20.14 -9.28 -7.47
N ALA A 207 -19.07 -8.78 -8.12
CA ALA A 207 -18.33 -9.52 -9.13
C ALA A 207 -17.67 -10.78 -8.54
N ILE A 208 -17.02 -10.66 -7.39
CA ILE A 208 -16.43 -11.80 -6.67
C ILE A 208 -17.51 -12.78 -6.24
N ASN A 209 -18.65 -12.28 -5.77
CA ASN A 209 -19.77 -13.12 -5.38
C ASN A 209 -20.31 -13.92 -6.57
N ALA A 210 -20.56 -13.27 -7.71
CA ALA A 210 -21.00 -13.95 -8.93
C ALA A 210 -20.00 -15.04 -9.37
N LYS A 211 -18.68 -14.72 -9.33
CA LYS A 211 -17.61 -15.70 -9.60
C LYS A 211 -17.68 -16.90 -8.66
N ASN A 212 -17.85 -16.66 -7.36
CA ASN A 212 -17.92 -17.71 -6.36
C ASN A 212 -19.15 -18.62 -6.52
N HIS A 213 -20.22 -18.10 -7.12
CA HIS A 213 -21.40 -18.88 -7.54
C HIS A 213 -21.27 -19.46 -8.96
N GLY A 214 -20.06 -19.44 -9.54
CA GLY A 214 -19.73 -20.09 -10.82
C GLY A 214 -20.23 -19.34 -12.05
N ALA A 215 -20.65 -18.08 -11.95
CA ALA A 215 -21.03 -17.28 -13.11
C ALA A 215 -19.83 -17.08 -14.07
N ALA A 216 -20.10 -17.07 -15.36
CA ALA A 216 -19.11 -16.80 -16.40
C ALA A 216 -18.89 -15.29 -16.63
N ALA A 217 -19.92 -14.49 -16.35
CA ALA A 217 -19.87 -13.04 -16.42
C ALA A 217 -20.87 -12.40 -15.47
N ILE A 218 -20.59 -11.17 -15.08
CA ILE A 218 -21.52 -10.30 -14.35
C ILE A 218 -21.82 -9.05 -15.18
N ILE A 219 -23.09 -8.67 -15.22
CA ILE A 219 -23.58 -7.40 -15.75
C ILE A 219 -24.20 -6.62 -14.62
N VAL A 220 -23.75 -5.38 -14.44
CA VAL A 220 -24.28 -4.46 -13.43
C VAL A 220 -25.20 -3.45 -14.10
N VAL A 221 -26.31 -3.13 -13.46
CA VAL A 221 -27.26 -2.09 -13.91
C VAL A 221 -27.61 -1.18 -12.73
N ASN A 222 -27.84 0.12 -12.99
CA ASN A 222 -28.10 1.08 -11.92
C ASN A 222 -29.41 0.79 -11.16
N GLY A 223 -30.45 0.32 -11.87
CA GLY A 223 -31.78 0.16 -11.28
C GLY A 223 -32.52 1.48 -11.15
N LYS A 224 -33.43 1.60 -10.20
CA LYS A 224 -34.22 2.82 -9.96
C LYS A 224 -33.30 3.94 -9.47
N LEU A 225 -33.26 5.01 -10.22
CA LEU A 225 -32.51 6.21 -9.89
C LEU A 225 -33.37 7.19 -9.07
N PRO A 226 -32.79 8.04 -8.23
CA PRO A 226 -33.44 9.18 -7.64
C PRO A 226 -34.10 10.08 -8.70
N THR A 227 -35.17 10.77 -8.32
CA THR A 227 -35.90 11.65 -9.25
C THR A 227 -34.97 12.78 -9.75
N GLY A 228 -34.81 12.87 -11.07
CA GLY A 228 -33.99 13.88 -11.73
C GLY A 228 -32.55 13.45 -12.02
N GLU A 229 -32.15 12.24 -11.63
CA GLU A 229 -30.86 11.66 -12.03
C GLU A 229 -30.97 10.94 -13.38
N GLU A 230 -29.93 11.08 -14.20
CA GLU A 230 -29.81 10.41 -15.50
C GLU A 230 -29.13 9.05 -15.36
N ASP A 231 -29.54 8.10 -16.20
CA ASP A 231 -28.92 6.79 -16.30
C ASP A 231 -27.61 6.89 -17.11
N VAL A 232 -26.51 7.19 -16.43
CA VAL A 232 -25.19 7.33 -17.05
C VAL A 232 -24.32 6.11 -16.75
N LEU A 233 -23.50 5.73 -17.74
CA LEU A 233 -22.44 4.74 -17.54
C LEU A 233 -21.26 5.39 -16.82
N PRO A 234 -20.55 4.67 -15.94
CA PRO A 234 -19.34 5.18 -15.32
C PRO A 234 -18.25 5.40 -16.38
N ARG A 235 -17.28 6.27 -16.08
CA ARG A 235 -16.08 6.35 -16.91
C ARG A 235 -15.28 5.05 -16.78
N PHE A 236 -14.62 4.64 -17.86
CA PHE A 236 -13.69 3.53 -17.78
C PHE A 236 -12.53 3.89 -16.84
N GLY A 237 -12.25 3.04 -15.85
CA GLY A 237 -11.26 3.32 -14.80
C GLY A 237 -11.84 3.85 -13.48
N GLU A 238 -13.07 4.36 -13.48
CA GLU A 238 -13.72 4.91 -12.28
C GLU A 238 -14.04 3.83 -11.23
N ALA A 239 -14.35 2.61 -11.67
CA ALA A 239 -14.64 1.51 -10.76
C ALA A 239 -13.34 0.94 -10.19
N GLU A 240 -13.16 1.08 -8.89
CA GLU A 240 -12.04 0.48 -8.16
C GLU A 240 -12.15 -1.05 -8.09
N GLY A 241 -11.01 -1.71 -8.18
CA GLY A 241 -10.95 -3.16 -8.10
C GLY A 241 -9.54 -3.70 -8.34
N PRO A 242 -9.38 -5.04 -8.27
CA PRO A 242 -8.12 -5.71 -8.56
C PRO A 242 -7.69 -5.45 -10.00
N GLU A 243 -6.48 -5.86 -10.31
CA GLU A 243 -6.03 -5.89 -11.70
C GLU A 243 -6.94 -6.76 -12.57
N ASP A 244 -7.37 -7.89 -12.05
CA ASP A 244 -8.27 -8.85 -12.68
C ASP A 244 -9.17 -9.53 -11.63
N ALA A 245 -10.48 -9.34 -11.73
CA ALA A 245 -11.45 -9.99 -10.84
C ALA A 245 -11.63 -11.49 -11.13
N GLY A 246 -11.06 -11.99 -12.24
CA GLY A 246 -11.20 -13.38 -12.68
C GLY A 246 -12.59 -13.73 -13.21
N ILE A 247 -13.38 -12.74 -13.60
CA ILE A 247 -14.70 -12.85 -14.21
C ILE A 247 -14.93 -11.67 -15.16
N LEU A 248 -15.67 -11.87 -16.27
CA LEU A 248 -16.06 -10.79 -17.17
C LEU A 248 -17.05 -9.85 -16.46
N CYS A 249 -16.75 -8.54 -16.43
CA CYS A 249 -17.55 -7.54 -15.73
C CYS A 249 -17.91 -6.39 -16.66
N VAL A 250 -19.20 -6.12 -16.81
CA VAL A 250 -19.74 -5.06 -17.68
C VAL A 250 -20.83 -4.31 -16.93
N GLN A 251 -20.90 -2.99 -17.10
CA GLN A 251 -22.08 -2.22 -16.71
C GLN A 251 -22.88 -1.84 -17.95
N VAL A 252 -24.20 -1.92 -17.86
CA VAL A 252 -25.14 -1.51 -18.92
C VAL A 252 -26.12 -0.46 -18.42
N LYS A 253 -26.71 0.29 -19.34
CA LYS A 253 -27.82 1.19 -19.03
C LYS A 253 -29.07 0.41 -18.64
N ASN A 254 -29.94 1.04 -17.85
CA ASN A 254 -31.24 0.50 -17.46
C ASN A 254 -32.09 0.09 -18.67
N SER A 255 -32.09 0.92 -19.73
CA SER A 255 -32.82 0.64 -20.96
C SER A 255 -32.41 -0.68 -21.64
N VAL A 256 -31.13 -1.03 -21.56
CA VAL A 256 -30.60 -2.30 -22.10
C VAL A 256 -31.10 -3.48 -21.25
N ALA A 257 -30.97 -3.36 -19.93
CA ALA A 257 -31.45 -4.42 -19.03
C ALA A 257 -32.97 -4.62 -19.13
N GLU A 258 -33.74 -3.54 -19.25
CA GLU A 258 -35.19 -3.61 -19.45
C GLU A 258 -35.57 -4.38 -20.69
N MET A 259 -34.89 -4.19 -21.83
CA MET A 259 -35.13 -4.96 -23.04
C MET A 259 -34.97 -6.48 -22.80
N TRP A 260 -33.99 -6.89 -22.03
CA TRP A 260 -33.77 -8.31 -21.70
C TRP A 260 -34.81 -8.87 -20.72
N LEU A 261 -35.32 -8.01 -19.85
CA LEU A 261 -36.33 -8.37 -18.85
C LEU A 261 -37.76 -8.27 -19.36
N GLN A 262 -38.02 -7.54 -20.47
CA GLN A 262 -39.35 -7.45 -21.10
C GLN A 262 -39.94 -8.80 -21.46
N SER A 263 -39.12 -9.79 -21.82
CA SER A 263 -39.58 -11.15 -22.06
C SER A 263 -40.29 -11.80 -20.87
N ARG A 264 -40.15 -11.19 -19.68
CA ARG A 264 -40.82 -11.58 -18.41
C ARG A 264 -42.08 -10.77 -18.12
N GLY A 265 -42.40 -9.75 -18.93
CA GLY A 265 -43.52 -8.84 -18.70
C GLY A 265 -43.35 -7.90 -17.52
N MET A 266 -42.15 -7.67 -17.04
CA MET A 266 -41.84 -6.83 -15.87
C MET A 266 -40.84 -5.73 -16.21
N THR A 267 -41.03 -4.56 -15.62
CA THR A 267 -40.04 -3.47 -15.64
C THR A 267 -38.95 -3.70 -14.58
N LEU A 268 -37.78 -3.07 -14.78
CA LEU A 268 -36.69 -3.12 -13.81
C LEU A 268 -37.15 -2.61 -12.42
N SER A 269 -37.96 -1.56 -12.37
CA SER A 269 -38.53 -1.01 -11.13
C SER A 269 -39.46 -1.98 -10.42
N GLN A 270 -40.28 -2.75 -11.14
CA GLN A 270 -41.15 -3.78 -10.55
C GLN A 270 -40.32 -4.92 -9.96
N ILE A 271 -39.31 -5.38 -10.71
CA ILE A 271 -38.37 -6.43 -10.26
C ILE A 271 -37.63 -5.97 -9.01
N GLN A 272 -37.16 -4.73 -8.95
CA GLN A 272 -36.47 -4.18 -7.79
C GLN A 272 -37.39 -4.12 -6.55
N THR A 273 -38.67 -3.80 -6.74
CA THR A 273 -39.65 -3.78 -5.66
C THR A 273 -39.96 -5.19 -5.14
N GLU A 274 -40.06 -6.17 -6.04
CA GLU A 274 -40.28 -7.58 -5.67
C GLU A 274 -39.08 -8.15 -4.90
N VAL A 275 -37.85 -7.86 -5.36
CA VAL A 275 -36.61 -8.26 -4.67
C VAL A 275 -36.62 -7.72 -3.23
N GLY A 276 -36.94 -6.44 -3.04
CA GLY A 276 -37.03 -5.82 -1.72
C GLY A 276 -38.12 -6.48 -0.83
N GLY A 277 -39.25 -6.83 -1.40
CA GLY A 277 -40.37 -7.45 -0.67
C GLY A 277 -40.17 -8.93 -0.34
N ALA A 278 -39.70 -9.73 -1.29
CA ALA A 278 -39.49 -11.17 -1.13
C ALA A 278 -38.44 -11.48 -0.05
N LEU A 279 -37.40 -10.69 0.02
CA LEU A 279 -36.28 -10.88 0.97
C LEU A 279 -36.62 -10.37 2.37
N GLN A 280 -37.47 -9.34 2.50
CA GLN A 280 -38.02 -8.94 3.79
C GLN A 280 -38.89 -10.06 4.43
N ALA A 281 -39.53 -10.88 3.60
CA ALA A 281 -40.34 -12.00 4.04
C ALA A 281 -39.55 -13.31 4.26
N GLY A 282 -38.23 -13.32 4.12
CA GLY A 282 -37.40 -14.54 4.22
C GLY A 282 -37.57 -15.48 3.03
N GLY A 283 -38.08 -14.98 1.90
CA GLY A 283 -38.26 -15.74 0.66
C GLY A 283 -36.98 -15.81 -0.19
N SER A 284 -36.88 -16.83 -1.03
CA SER A 284 -35.85 -16.94 -2.06
C SER A 284 -36.31 -16.18 -3.31
N LEU A 285 -35.31 -15.58 -4.01
CA LEU A 285 -35.56 -15.06 -5.36
C LEU A 285 -35.88 -16.23 -6.29
N SER A 286 -37.13 -16.39 -6.68
CA SER A 286 -37.46 -17.22 -7.84
C SER A 286 -37.15 -16.39 -9.09
N SER A 287 -35.99 -16.55 -9.66
CA SER A 287 -35.69 -16.00 -10.98
C SER A 287 -36.03 -17.04 -12.04
N PRO A 288 -37.19 -16.97 -12.70
CA PRO A 288 -37.41 -17.83 -13.86
C PRO A 288 -36.33 -17.53 -14.90
N PRO A 289 -35.82 -18.54 -15.60
CA PRO A 289 -34.78 -18.36 -16.59
C PRO A 289 -35.24 -17.34 -17.65
N THR A 290 -34.44 -16.34 -17.92
CA THR A 290 -34.66 -15.49 -19.08
C THR A 290 -34.42 -16.33 -20.33
N LYS A 291 -35.17 -16.10 -21.40
CA LYS A 291 -34.90 -16.72 -22.71
C LYS A 291 -33.73 -16.04 -23.44
N THR A 292 -33.10 -15.05 -22.80
CA THR A 292 -32.05 -14.22 -23.37
C THR A 292 -30.70 -14.94 -23.28
N ILE A 293 -30.02 -15.08 -24.40
CA ILE A 293 -28.62 -15.49 -24.50
C ILE A 293 -27.80 -14.28 -24.86
N LEU A 294 -26.73 -14.04 -24.12
CA LEU A 294 -25.81 -12.93 -24.33
C LEU A 294 -24.44 -13.41 -24.76
N SER A 295 -23.89 -12.77 -25.78
CA SER A 295 -22.48 -12.84 -26.13
C SER A 295 -21.77 -11.60 -25.60
N LEU A 296 -20.81 -11.79 -24.71
CA LEU A 296 -19.98 -10.72 -24.20
C LEU A 296 -18.52 -10.96 -24.57
N THR A 297 -17.85 -9.89 -24.96
CA THR A 297 -16.39 -9.88 -25.12
C THR A 297 -15.83 -8.66 -24.41
N VAL A 298 -14.85 -8.87 -23.54
CA VAL A 298 -14.10 -7.82 -22.87
C VAL A 298 -12.64 -7.93 -23.25
N ASN A 299 -12.06 -6.80 -23.67
CA ASN A 299 -10.68 -6.67 -24.07
C ASN A 299 -10.08 -5.38 -23.48
N ILE A 300 -9.33 -5.52 -22.40
CA ILE A 300 -8.69 -4.45 -21.65
C ILE A 300 -7.18 -4.63 -21.74
N GLU A 301 -6.48 -3.58 -22.14
CA GLU A 301 -5.03 -3.53 -22.07
C GLU A 301 -4.61 -2.98 -20.72
N ARG A 302 -3.68 -3.68 -20.05
CA ARG A 302 -2.98 -3.19 -18.87
C ARG A 302 -1.73 -2.46 -19.34
N ILE A 303 -1.59 -1.21 -18.92
CA ILE A 303 -0.47 -0.34 -19.33
C ILE A 303 0.64 -0.54 -18.32
N HIS A 304 1.74 -1.14 -18.76
CA HIS A 304 2.93 -1.32 -17.96
C HIS A 304 3.88 -0.15 -18.17
N ALA A 305 4.55 0.26 -17.10
CA ALA A 305 5.63 1.22 -17.14
C ALA A 305 6.76 0.76 -16.22
N THR A 306 8.00 1.11 -16.59
CA THR A 306 9.15 0.94 -15.70
C THR A 306 9.33 2.24 -14.91
N VAL A 307 9.29 2.14 -13.60
CA VAL A 307 9.60 3.23 -12.64
C VAL A 307 10.87 2.88 -11.87
N SER A 308 11.38 3.78 -11.03
CA SER A 308 12.63 3.51 -10.32
C SER A 308 12.61 4.09 -8.93
N ASN A 309 13.08 3.33 -7.95
CA ASN A 309 13.54 3.92 -6.69
C ASN A 309 14.84 4.69 -6.94
N ILE A 310 15.04 5.81 -6.25
CA ILE A 310 16.24 6.64 -6.35
C ILE A 310 17.04 6.53 -5.06
N LEU A 311 18.24 6.00 -5.13
CA LEU A 311 19.03 5.56 -3.99
C LEU A 311 20.43 6.17 -4.00
N ALA A 312 20.81 6.77 -2.86
CA ALA A 312 22.17 7.25 -2.61
C ALA A 312 22.69 6.68 -1.29
N TYR A 313 23.99 6.52 -1.15
CA TYR A 313 24.59 5.95 0.04
C TYR A 313 25.76 6.77 0.56
N LEU A 314 25.74 7.10 1.84
CA LEU A 314 26.86 7.69 2.54
C LEU A 314 27.54 6.60 3.38
N PRO A 315 28.79 6.18 3.05
CA PRO A 315 29.46 5.11 3.78
C PRO A 315 29.79 5.48 5.22
N GLY A 316 29.62 4.53 6.15
CA GLY A 316 30.16 4.56 7.50
C GLY A 316 31.48 3.79 7.61
N LYS A 317 32.02 3.69 8.84
CA LYS A 317 33.20 2.86 9.18
C LYS A 317 32.87 1.37 9.23
N THR A 318 31.60 1.01 9.49
CA THR A 318 31.09 -0.36 9.47
C THR A 318 30.25 -0.61 8.23
N ASP A 319 29.83 -1.85 8.00
CA ASP A 319 28.91 -2.23 6.92
C ASP A 319 27.41 -2.08 7.31
N GLU A 320 27.12 -1.76 8.58
CA GLU A 320 25.79 -1.42 9.04
C GLU A 320 25.33 -0.05 8.51
N TYR A 321 24.03 0.13 8.38
CA TYR A 321 23.48 1.40 7.88
C TYR A 321 22.06 1.67 8.38
N VAL A 322 21.71 2.97 8.44
CA VAL A 322 20.36 3.48 8.68
C VAL A 322 19.75 3.87 7.33
N ILE A 323 18.46 3.67 7.16
CA ILE A 323 17.70 4.05 5.96
C ILE A 323 16.86 5.29 6.29
N LEU A 324 16.99 6.33 5.48
CA LEU A 324 16.14 7.51 5.49
C LEU A 324 15.30 7.50 4.21
N GLY A 325 13.98 7.35 4.34
CA GLY A 325 13.11 7.09 3.21
C GLY A 325 11.87 7.94 3.14
N ALA A 326 11.37 8.11 1.91
CA ALA A 326 10.09 8.70 1.56
C ALA A 326 9.72 8.26 0.14
N HIS A 327 8.43 8.24 -0.22
CA HIS A 327 8.07 8.10 -1.62
C HIS A 327 8.09 9.45 -2.35
N TYR A 328 8.26 9.40 -3.68
CA TYR A 328 8.31 10.61 -4.50
C TYR A 328 7.27 10.63 -5.63
N ASP A 329 6.58 9.52 -5.85
CA ASP A 329 5.40 9.45 -6.72
C ASP A 329 4.19 10.11 -6.05
N HIS A 330 3.15 10.38 -6.85
CA HIS A 330 1.84 10.81 -6.38
C HIS A 330 0.79 10.51 -7.47
N LEU A 331 -0.42 11.05 -7.33
CA LEU A 331 -1.60 10.63 -8.11
C LEU A 331 -1.64 11.12 -9.57
N GLY A 332 -0.63 11.86 -10.04
CA GLY A 332 -0.63 12.36 -11.40
C GLY A 332 -1.79 13.32 -11.68
N ARG A 333 -2.74 12.86 -12.50
CA ARG A 333 -3.99 13.62 -12.80
C ARG A 333 -5.21 13.08 -12.04
N GLY A 334 -4.99 12.29 -11.00
CA GLY A 334 -6.05 11.80 -10.12
C GLY A 334 -6.99 10.79 -10.78
N GLU A 335 -6.50 10.04 -11.75
CA GLU A 335 -7.29 9.01 -12.45
C GLU A 335 -7.63 7.83 -11.50
N SER A 336 -6.80 7.62 -10.46
CA SER A 336 -7.03 6.67 -9.38
C SER A 336 -6.77 7.35 -8.03
N HIS A 337 -7.43 6.89 -6.98
CA HIS A 337 -7.26 7.28 -5.57
C HIS A 337 -7.52 8.78 -5.25
N SER A 338 -7.97 9.59 -6.22
CA SER A 338 -8.33 10.99 -5.96
C SER A 338 -9.56 11.09 -5.05
N LEU A 339 -9.48 11.93 -4.01
CA LEU A 339 -10.61 12.31 -3.17
C LEU A 339 -11.35 13.55 -3.69
N ALA A 340 -11.12 13.95 -4.96
CA ALA A 340 -11.82 15.00 -5.67
C ALA A 340 -12.33 14.48 -7.03
N PRO A 341 -13.35 13.59 -7.07
CA PRO A 341 -13.81 12.95 -8.31
C PRO A 341 -14.22 13.93 -9.42
N SER A 342 -14.75 15.09 -9.05
CA SER A 342 -15.11 16.16 -9.99
C SER A 342 -13.90 16.88 -10.62
N GLN A 343 -12.69 16.63 -10.10
CA GLN A 343 -11.43 17.26 -10.54
C GLN A 343 -10.47 16.28 -11.19
N ILE A 344 -10.91 15.07 -11.49
CA ILE A 344 -10.13 14.08 -12.26
C ILE A 344 -9.68 14.71 -13.59
N GLY A 345 -8.42 14.50 -13.96
CA GLY A 345 -7.76 15.12 -15.11
C GLY A 345 -6.96 16.40 -14.76
N GLN A 346 -7.23 17.03 -13.61
CA GLN A 346 -6.37 18.08 -13.08
C GLN A 346 -5.11 17.48 -12.43
N ILE A 347 -4.02 18.24 -12.44
CA ILE A 347 -2.79 17.84 -11.77
C ILE A 347 -3.02 17.82 -10.25
N HIS A 348 -2.64 16.73 -9.62
CA HIS A 348 -2.54 16.59 -8.17
C HIS A 348 -1.08 16.85 -7.78
N PRO A 349 -0.74 18.04 -7.27
CA PRO A 349 0.68 18.39 -7.04
C PRO A 349 1.32 17.56 -5.94
N GLY A 350 0.56 17.10 -4.93
CA GLY A 350 1.05 16.31 -3.82
C GLY A 350 2.19 17.02 -3.08
N ALA A 351 1.95 18.22 -2.58
CA ALA A 351 3.00 19.01 -1.95
C ALA A 351 3.35 18.47 -0.57
N ASP A 352 2.32 18.09 0.20
CA ASP A 352 2.56 17.38 1.44
C ASP A 352 2.71 15.88 1.19
N ASP A 353 1.86 15.33 0.34
CA ASP A 353 1.85 13.92 -0.05
C ASP A 353 2.47 13.72 -1.46
N ASN A 354 3.77 13.28 -1.63
CA ASN A 354 4.75 13.29 -0.57
C ASN A 354 6.03 14.00 -1.06
N ALA A 355 5.84 15.20 -1.68
CA ALA A 355 7.00 16.04 -1.98
C ALA A 355 7.66 16.52 -0.68
N SER A 356 6.91 16.64 0.43
CA SER A 356 7.45 17.04 1.73
C SER A 356 8.41 15.99 2.29
N GLY A 357 8.04 14.72 2.33
CA GLY A 357 8.93 13.64 2.75
C GLY A 357 10.15 13.51 1.84
N THR A 358 9.95 13.57 0.53
CA THR A 358 11.05 13.54 -0.47
C THR A 358 12.03 14.68 -0.25
N ALA A 359 11.55 15.93 -0.10
CA ALA A 359 12.41 17.08 0.21
C ALA A 359 13.10 16.92 1.58
N GLY A 360 12.42 16.27 2.54
CA GLY A 360 13.00 15.91 3.83
C GLY A 360 14.20 14.99 3.70
N VAL A 361 14.10 13.92 2.90
CA VAL A 361 15.23 13.01 2.62
C VAL A 361 16.40 13.77 1.95
N LEU A 362 16.10 14.67 1.01
CA LEU A 362 17.12 15.50 0.34
C LEU A 362 17.80 16.47 1.31
N GLU A 363 17.07 17.10 2.22
CA GLU A 363 17.63 17.98 3.23
C GLU A 363 18.49 17.20 4.24
N LEU A 364 18.03 16.04 4.70
CA LEU A 364 18.86 15.14 5.53
C LEU A 364 20.13 14.71 4.80
N ALA A 365 20.07 14.42 3.51
CA ALA A 365 21.25 14.12 2.71
C ALA A 365 22.28 15.27 2.72
N ARG A 366 21.80 16.54 2.67
CA ARG A 366 22.68 17.72 2.80
C ARG A 366 23.30 17.84 4.18
N LEU A 367 22.53 17.53 5.23
CA LEU A 367 23.01 17.59 6.60
C LEU A 367 24.10 16.54 6.88
N PHE A 368 23.95 15.33 6.32
CA PHE A 368 24.86 14.22 6.57
C PHE A 368 26.05 14.17 5.61
N ALA A 369 25.95 14.69 4.39
CA ALA A 369 27.05 14.64 3.41
C ALA A 369 28.39 15.20 3.92
N PRO A 370 28.45 16.30 4.72
CA PRO A 370 29.70 16.80 5.31
C PRO A 370 30.34 15.84 6.32
N LEU A 371 29.59 14.88 6.87
CA LEU A 371 30.07 13.89 7.84
C LEU A 371 30.71 12.67 7.18
N LYS A 372 30.96 12.71 5.87
CA LYS A 372 31.64 11.64 5.13
C LYS A 372 32.95 11.24 5.81
N GLY A 373 33.09 9.93 6.09
CA GLY A 373 34.26 9.37 6.78
C GLY A 373 34.24 9.49 8.31
N GLN A 374 33.25 10.16 8.88
CA GLN A 374 33.10 10.33 10.34
C GLN A 374 32.06 9.36 10.92
N LEU A 375 31.04 9.00 10.17
CA LEU A 375 29.95 8.11 10.60
C LEU A 375 30.46 6.71 10.96
N GLN A 376 29.90 6.10 11.99
CA GLN A 376 30.14 4.69 12.35
C GLN A 376 29.34 3.78 11.42
N ARG A 377 28.05 4.05 11.22
CA ARG A 377 27.14 3.35 10.31
C ARG A 377 26.90 4.18 9.07
N GLY A 378 26.72 3.54 7.93
CA GLY A 378 26.34 4.25 6.72
C GLY A 378 24.91 4.76 6.76
N ILE A 379 24.57 5.65 5.82
CA ILE A 379 23.19 6.10 5.61
C ILE A 379 22.78 5.81 4.18
N LEU A 380 21.67 5.10 4.00
CA LEU A 380 20.99 4.92 2.73
C LEU A 380 19.86 5.94 2.63
N PHE A 381 19.95 6.85 1.68
CA PHE A 381 18.88 7.77 1.31
C PHE A 381 18.05 7.10 0.21
N ALA A 382 16.75 6.93 0.44
CA ALA A 382 15.85 6.19 -0.45
C ALA A 382 14.60 6.99 -0.77
N ASN A 383 14.39 7.28 -2.06
CA ASN A 383 13.12 7.83 -2.54
C ASN A 383 12.43 6.74 -3.36
N PHE A 384 11.29 6.26 -2.88
CA PHE A 384 10.54 5.15 -3.47
C PHE A 384 9.55 5.65 -4.52
N ALA A 385 9.27 4.85 -5.55
CA ALA A 385 8.21 5.07 -6.53
C ALA A 385 7.10 4.04 -6.32
N GLY A 386 5.89 4.33 -6.77
CA GLY A 386 4.77 3.40 -6.73
C GLY A 386 4.25 3.11 -5.33
N GLU A 387 4.40 4.04 -4.39
CA GLU A 387 3.79 3.95 -3.07
C GLU A 387 2.27 3.99 -3.21
N GLU A 388 1.76 4.95 -3.99
CA GLU A 388 0.34 5.18 -4.28
C GLU A 388 -0.33 4.00 -5.04
N LEU A 389 0.48 3.14 -5.65
CA LEU A 389 0.04 1.88 -6.27
C LEU A 389 0.05 0.69 -5.31
N GLY A 390 0.39 0.90 -4.04
CA GLY A 390 0.42 -0.11 -2.98
C GLY A 390 1.82 -0.49 -2.51
N LEU A 391 2.66 0.49 -2.16
CA LEU A 391 4.00 0.33 -1.58
C LEU A 391 5.00 -0.42 -2.49
N LEU A 392 4.81 -0.35 -3.83
CA LEU A 392 5.52 -1.21 -4.77
C LEU A 392 7.04 -0.99 -4.76
N GLY A 393 7.50 0.24 -4.61
CA GLY A 393 8.92 0.57 -4.61
C GLY A 393 9.68 0.08 -3.39
N SER A 394 9.14 0.32 -2.20
CA SER A 394 9.72 -0.21 -0.97
C SER A 394 9.65 -1.73 -0.91
N ALA A 395 8.55 -2.34 -1.39
CA ALA A 395 8.39 -3.79 -1.52
C ALA A 395 9.43 -4.37 -2.48
N GLU A 396 9.66 -3.74 -3.64
CA GLU A 396 10.71 -4.16 -4.58
C GLU A 396 12.10 -4.05 -3.94
N TRP A 397 12.37 -2.95 -3.19
CA TRP A 397 13.67 -2.80 -2.57
C TRP A 397 13.94 -3.88 -1.50
N VAL A 398 12.98 -4.19 -0.61
CA VAL A 398 13.18 -5.23 0.42
C VAL A 398 13.18 -6.65 -0.15
N LYS A 399 12.60 -6.86 -1.33
CA LYS A 399 12.63 -8.13 -2.08
C LYS A 399 13.96 -8.32 -2.80
N ASN A 400 14.46 -7.25 -3.40
CA ASN A 400 15.65 -7.22 -4.23
C ASN A 400 16.62 -6.12 -3.76
N PRO A 401 17.12 -6.19 -2.50
CA PRO A 401 17.85 -5.10 -1.90
C PRO A 401 19.17 -4.82 -2.63
N THR A 402 19.51 -3.54 -2.75
CA THR A 402 20.79 -3.11 -3.36
C THR A 402 21.95 -3.12 -2.37
N ARG A 403 21.64 -3.32 -1.09
CA ARG A 403 22.58 -3.53 0.02
C ARG A 403 22.10 -4.67 0.92
N PRO A 404 23.01 -5.37 1.63
CA PRO A 404 22.63 -6.48 2.50
C PRO A 404 21.60 -6.06 3.54
N LEU A 405 20.43 -6.70 3.52
CA LEU A 405 19.27 -6.33 4.33
C LEU A 405 19.50 -6.55 5.84
N ASP A 406 20.30 -7.57 6.19
CA ASP A 406 20.70 -7.89 7.56
C ASP A 406 21.61 -6.81 8.20
N LYS A 407 22.16 -5.91 7.39
CA LYS A 407 22.97 -4.76 7.83
C LYS A 407 22.15 -3.49 8.05
N ALA A 408 20.89 -3.47 7.63
CA ALA A 408 19.98 -2.38 7.94
C ALA A 408 19.66 -2.35 9.43
N VAL A 409 19.97 -1.25 10.09
CA VAL A 409 19.79 -1.08 11.54
C VAL A 409 18.39 -0.60 11.86
N ALA A 410 17.90 0.36 11.10
CA ALA A 410 16.57 0.94 11.21
C ALA A 410 16.17 1.62 9.90
N MET A 411 14.86 1.79 9.69
CA MET A 411 14.31 2.62 8.62
C MET A 411 13.48 3.75 9.23
N LEU A 412 13.83 4.99 8.89
CA LEU A 412 13.12 6.19 9.26
C LEU A 412 12.36 6.68 8.04
N ASN A 413 11.04 6.57 8.07
CA ASN A 413 10.14 6.97 6.99
C ASN A 413 9.52 8.32 7.25
N MET A 414 9.47 9.15 6.23
CA MET A 414 8.82 10.46 6.26
C MET A 414 7.74 10.50 5.19
N ASP A 415 6.52 10.71 5.64
CA ASP A 415 5.38 10.82 4.75
C ASP A 415 4.43 11.89 5.26
N MET A 416 4.14 12.89 4.40
CA MET A 416 3.33 14.06 4.76
C MET A 416 3.84 14.77 6.02
N ILE A 417 5.03 15.33 5.97
CA ILE A 417 5.68 16.03 7.10
C ILE A 417 5.55 17.55 7.04
N GLY A 418 4.89 18.09 6.03
CA GLY A 418 4.83 19.53 5.74
C GLY A 418 3.62 20.27 6.31
N ARG A 419 2.66 19.59 6.95
CA ARG A 419 1.40 20.22 7.42
C ARG A 419 1.25 20.20 8.96
N ILE A 420 2.37 20.24 9.68
CA ILE A 420 2.36 20.27 11.15
C ILE A 420 1.53 21.45 11.64
N LYS A 421 0.51 21.16 12.46
CA LYS A 421 -0.41 22.13 13.06
C LYS A 421 -0.35 22.01 14.58
N ASP A 422 -0.33 23.15 15.27
CA ASP A 422 -0.30 23.25 16.74
C ASP A 422 0.86 22.46 17.38
N GLY A 423 1.95 22.26 16.64
CA GLY A 423 3.13 21.49 17.05
C GLY A 423 2.88 19.98 17.17
N LYS A 424 1.81 19.45 16.59
CA LYS A 424 1.44 18.04 16.70
C LYS A 424 2.15 17.20 15.63
N VAL A 425 2.83 16.13 16.07
CA VAL A 425 3.54 15.17 15.20
C VAL A 425 3.17 13.76 15.62
N TYR A 426 2.93 12.89 14.65
CA TYR A 426 2.69 11.46 14.86
C TYR A 426 3.97 10.68 14.61
N ILE A 427 4.33 9.80 15.55
CA ILE A 427 5.49 8.90 15.42
C ILE A 427 5.01 7.47 15.56
N GLY A 428 5.02 6.73 14.44
CA GLY A 428 4.70 5.31 14.40
C GLY A 428 5.96 4.44 14.55
N GLY A 429 5.77 3.16 14.92
CA GLY A 429 6.83 2.18 14.96
C GLY A 429 7.70 2.20 16.22
N LEU A 430 7.41 3.04 17.19
CA LEU A 430 8.25 3.25 18.37
C LEU A 430 8.52 1.96 19.16
N GLY A 431 7.58 1.03 19.17
CA GLY A 431 7.74 -0.29 19.81
C GLY A 431 8.51 -1.31 18.98
N THR A 432 8.84 -1.02 17.72
CA THR A 432 9.50 -2.00 16.82
C THR A 432 10.99 -2.17 17.06
N GLY A 433 11.62 -1.24 17.80
CA GLY A 433 13.04 -1.27 18.15
C GLY A 433 13.26 -1.12 19.65
N THR A 434 14.08 -1.98 20.25
CA THR A 434 14.32 -2.01 21.71
C THR A 434 14.85 -0.70 22.29
N THR A 435 15.52 0.13 21.49
CA THR A 435 16.17 1.38 21.95
C THR A 435 15.47 2.65 21.47
N PHE A 436 14.40 2.54 20.68
CA PHE A 436 13.79 3.70 20.03
C PHE A 436 13.23 4.72 21.01
N GLN A 437 12.55 4.29 22.09
CA GLN A 437 12.05 5.21 23.08
C GLN A 437 13.20 6.05 23.68
N SER A 438 14.27 5.40 24.12
CA SER A 438 15.42 6.09 24.69
C SER A 438 16.12 7.03 23.70
N ILE A 439 16.20 6.62 22.43
CA ILE A 439 16.79 7.44 21.34
C ILE A 439 15.91 8.68 21.11
N LEU A 440 14.60 8.51 21.05
CA LEU A 440 13.65 9.61 20.86
C LEU A 440 13.70 10.58 22.02
N ASP A 441 13.58 10.10 23.27
CA ASP A 441 13.63 10.94 24.48
C ASP A 441 14.89 11.82 24.54
N GLN A 442 16.03 11.27 24.10
CA GLN A 442 17.28 12.00 24.02
C GLN A 442 17.36 12.98 22.84
N ALA A 443 16.65 12.70 21.74
CA ALA A 443 16.60 13.57 20.56
C ALA A 443 15.64 14.74 20.75
N GLU A 444 14.57 14.54 21.53
CA GLU A 444 13.50 15.52 21.79
C GLU A 444 13.91 16.72 22.63
N SER A 445 15.04 16.67 23.34
CA SER A 445 15.42 17.66 24.37
C SER A 445 15.44 19.13 23.91
N HIS A 446 15.20 19.39 22.61
CA HIS A 446 15.23 20.72 21.99
C HIS A 446 14.03 21.04 21.11
N THR A 447 12.99 20.19 21.09
CA THR A 447 11.80 20.40 20.25
C THR A 447 10.56 20.66 21.11
N ALA A 448 9.70 21.58 20.66
CA ALA A 448 8.43 21.92 21.33
C ALA A 448 7.23 21.12 20.75
N PHE A 449 7.47 19.95 20.16
CA PHE A 449 6.41 19.14 19.55
C PHE A 449 5.57 18.40 20.59
N LYS A 450 4.31 18.18 20.23
CA LYS A 450 3.37 17.30 20.93
C LYS A 450 3.31 16.00 20.17
N TYR A 451 3.90 14.95 20.71
CA TYR A 451 3.97 13.66 20.03
C TYR A 451 2.73 12.81 20.30
N GLU A 452 2.16 12.27 19.23
CA GLU A 452 1.23 11.14 19.31
C GLU A 452 1.97 9.88 18.85
N ASN A 453 2.40 9.08 19.81
CA ASN A 453 3.23 7.91 19.57
C ASN A 453 2.38 6.66 19.37
N SER A 454 2.70 5.85 18.36
CA SER A 454 2.16 4.51 18.16
C SER A 454 3.28 3.48 18.25
N PRO A 455 3.10 2.40 19.04
CA PRO A 455 4.10 1.36 19.11
C PRO A 455 4.17 0.50 17.83
N GLY A 456 3.06 0.36 17.08
CA GLY A 456 2.97 -0.45 15.88
C GLY A 456 3.75 0.11 14.70
N GLY A 457 4.30 -0.78 13.89
CA GLY A 457 5.05 -0.43 12.68
C GLY A 457 4.32 -0.71 11.38
N TYR A 458 3.07 -1.14 11.42
CA TYR A 458 2.27 -1.38 10.22
C TYR A 458 1.29 -0.25 10.00
N SER A 459 1.44 0.46 8.88
CA SER A 459 0.49 1.46 8.39
C SER A 459 0.53 1.56 6.86
N SER A 460 -0.16 2.53 6.30
CA SER A 460 -0.27 2.73 4.86
C SER A 460 0.89 3.58 4.32
N SER A 461 2.15 3.20 4.57
CA SER A 461 3.33 3.85 3.99
C SER A 461 4.53 2.89 3.95
N ASP A 462 5.60 3.27 3.27
CA ASP A 462 6.78 2.47 2.88
C ASP A 462 7.49 1.72 4.01
N HIS A 463 7.48 2.25 5.24
CA HIS A 463 8.07 1.57 6.41
C HIS A 463 7.47 0.19 6.68
N THR A 464 6.21 -0.04 6.27
CA THR A 464 5.54 -1.34 6.38
C THR A 464 6.32 -2.45 5.69
N SER A 465 6.89 -2.19 4.51
CA SER A 465 7.72 -3.15 3.78
C SER A 465 8.93 -3.61 4.60
N PHE A 466 9.51 -2.72 5.41
CA PHE A 466 10.70 -3.01 6.23
C PHE A 466 10.33 -3.79 7.50
N VAL A 467 9.21 -3.47 8.14
CA VAL A 467 8.70 -4.24 9.29
C VAL A 467 8.50 -5.70 8.91
N THR A 468 8.00 -5.98 7.70
CA THR A 468 7.81 -7.36 7.21
C THR A 468 9.14 -8.14 7.12
N LYS A 469 10.26 -7.42 7.03
CA LYS A 469 11.63 -7.99 7.01
C LYS A 469 12.33 -7.90 8.38
N ARG A 470 11.58 -7.58 9.44
CA ARG A 470 12.07 -7.46 10.81
C ARG A 470 13.16 -6.40 10.97
N ILE A 471 13.05 -5.33 10.21
CA ILE A 471 13.84 -4.12 10.38
C ILE A 471 13.04 -3.17 11.26
N PRO A 472 13.61 -2.66 12.38
CA PRO A 472 12.96 -1.66 13.21
C PRO A 472 12.66 -0.39 12.41
N VAL A 473 11.49 0.22 12.60
CA VAL A 473 11.06 1.41 11.85
C VAL A 473 10.57 2.53 12.76
N LEU A 474 10.81 3.76 12.34
CA LEU A 474 10.10 4.94 12.83
C LEU A 474 9.41 5.62 11.65
N PHE A 475 8.18 6.03 11.86
CA PHE A 475 7.35 6.70 10.87
C PHE A 475 6.97 8.09 11.36
N PHE A 476 7.36 9.13 10.65
CA PHE A 476 7.09 10.53 10.96
C PHE A 476 6.01 11.07 10.04
N PHE A 477 4.97 11.65 10.64
CA PHE A 477 3.77 12.09 9.94
C PHE A 477 3.16 13.34 10.62
N SER A 478 2.70 14.30 9.83
CA SER A 478 2.08 15.54 10.36
C SER A 478 0.57 15.45 10.56
N GLY A 479 -0.05 14.36 10.12
CA GLY A 479 -1.49 14.15 10.19
C GLY A 479 -2.20 14.37 8.85
N LEU A 480 -3.39 13.79 8.71
CA LEU A 480 -4.24 14.03 7.55
C LEU A 480 -4.83 15.46 7.56
N HIS A 481 -5.04 15.97 6.36
CA HIS A 481 -5.67 17.27 6.16
C HIS A 481 -6.72 17.20 5.02
N SER A 482 -7.55 18.23 4.91
CA SER A 482 -8.66 18.28 3.95
C SER A 482 -8.24 18.28 2.48
N ASP A 483 -6.97 18.52 2.19
CA ASP A 483 -6.41 18.56 0.83
C ASP A 483 -5.78 17.22 0.39
N TYR A 484 -5.72 16.22 1.29
CA TYR A 484 -5.18 14.90 1.00
C TYR A 484 -5.80 14.27 -0.25
N HIS A 485 -4.97 13.79 -1.16
CA HIS A 485 -5.36 13.22 -2.46
C HIS A 485 -6.22 14.15 -3.33
N LYS A 486 -5.96 15.48 -3.29
CA LYS A 486 -6.68 16.47 -4.08
C LYS A 486 -5.73 17.43 -4.81
N PRO A 487 -6.19 18.07 -5.92
CA PRO A 487 -5.42 19.13 -6.59
C PRO A 487 -5.08 20.32 -5.70
N SER A 488 -5.74 20.44 -4.56
CA SER A 488 -5.53 21.52 -3.59
C SER A 488 -4.39 21.28 -2.61
N ASP A 489 -3.68 20.13 -2.66
CA ASP A 489 -2.46 19.90 -1.91
C ASP A 489 -1.26 20.58 -2.58
N THR A 490 -1.08 21.87 -2.27
CA THR A 490 -0.14 22.78 -2.93
C THR A 490 0.92 23.28 -1.95
N TRP A 491 2.08 23.67 -2.49
CA TRP A 491 3.26 24.08 -1.72
C TRP A 491 3.02 25.32 -0.83
N GLU A 492 2.07 26.20 -1.20
CA GLU A 492 1.73 27.41 -0.43
C GLU A 492 1.19 27.09 0.97
N LYS A 493 0.70 25.87 1.15
CA LYS A 493 0.10 25.40 2.39
C LYS A 493 1.11 24.71 3.32
N ILE A 494 2.35 24.53 2.87
CA ILE A 494 3.41 23.87 3.63
C ILE A 494 3.91 24.75 4.77
N ASN A 495 3.95 24.21 5.96
CA ASN A 495 4.59 24.80 7.13
C ASN A 495 6.07 24.40 7.16
N ALA A 496 6.88 25.08 6.34
CA ALA A 496 8.29 24.73 6.15
C ALA A 496 9.15 24.93 7.44
N ASP A 497 8.78 25.87 8.28
CA ASP A 497 9.46 26.12 9.56
C ASP A 497 9.32 24.91 10.50
N SER A 498 8.09 24.48 10.76
CA SER A 498 7.85 23.30 11.59
C SER A 498 8.42 22.02 11.00
N ALA A 499 8.36 21.88 9.66
CA ALA A 499 8.96 20.73 8.99
C ALA A 499 10.49 20.70 9.13
N ALA A 500 11.17 21.85 9.05
CA ALA A 500 12.60 21.93 9.31
C ALA A 500 12.95 21.50 10.74
N HIS A 501 12.20 21.95 11.74
CA HIS A 501 12.38 21.48 13.13
C HIS A 501 12.15 19.97 13.28
N LEU A 502 11.19 19.39 12.54
CA LEU A 502 11.00 17.95 12.53
C LEU A 502 12.20 17.23 11.89
N LEU A 503 12.77 17.78 10.82
CA LEU A 503 13.97 17.23 10.19
C LEU A 503 15.19 17.30 11.12
N ASP A 504 15.30 18.34 11.97
CA ASP A 504 16.33 18.38 13.02
C ASP A 504 16.14 17.22 14.01
N LEU A 505 14.91 16.91 14.41
CA LEU A 505 14.62 15.74 15.24
C LEU A 505 15.02 14.44 14.53
N VAL A 506 14.59 14.24 13.27
CA VAL A 506 14.91 13.03 12.48
C VAL A 506 16.42 12.87 12.30
N SER A 507 17.15 13.97 12.03
CA SER A 507 18.61 13.97 11.91
C SER A 507 19.30 13.57 13.21
N ASN A 508 18.82 14.07 14.34
CA ASN A 508 19.32 13.69 15.66
C ASN A 508 19.06 12.23 16.00
N VAL A 509 17.86 11.72 15.66
CA VAL A 509 17.55 10.29 15.80
C VAL A 509 18.49 9.44 14.96
N ALA A 510 18.70 9.80 13.69
CA ALA A 510 19.61 9.09 12.78
C ALA A 510 21.05 9.11 13.28
N LEU A 511 21.54 10.26 13.78
CA LEU A 511 22.89 10.39 14.35
C LEU A 511 23.07 9.54 15.62
N ARG A 512 22.03 9.46 16.47
CA ARG A 512 22.06 8.59 17.65
C ARG A 512 22.06 7.12 17.25
N LEU A 513 21.32 6.73 16.22
CA LEU A 513 21.39 5.39 15.64
C LEU A 513 22.77 5.08 15.03
N ASP A 514 23.46 6.09 14.47
CA ASP A 514 24.83 5.97 13.98
C ASP A 514 25.83 5.68 15.11
N THR A 515 25.71 6.44 16.22
CA THR A 515 26.69 6.44 17.31
C THR A 515 26.37 5.43 18.44
N ALA A 516 25.18 4.88 18.50
CA ALA A 516 24.78 3.92 19.51
C ALA A 516 25.69 2.66 19.47
N PRO A 517 26.20 2.20 20.63
CA PRO A 517 27.04 1.01 20.66
C PRO A 517 26.29 -0.24 20.18
N ASP A 518 25.02 -0.36 20.55
CA ASP A 518 24.15 -1.47 20.16
C ASP A 518 23.12 -1.00 19.14
N ARG A 519 22.84 -1.85 18.16
CA ARG A 519 21.73 -1.62 17.23
C ARG A 519 20.39 -1.95 17.92
N PRO A 520 19.29 -1.25 17.59
CA PRO A 520 17.97 -1.65 18.05
C PRO A 520 17.65 -3.07 17.56
N ALA A 521 17.34 -3.98 18.51
CA ALA A 521 16.80 -5.28 18.15
C ALA A 521 15.34 -5.11 17.75
N PHE A 522 14.92 -5.83 16.70
CA PHE A 522 13.53 -5.80 16.27
C PHE A 522 12.61 -6.44 17.32
N VAL A 523 11.51 -5.75 17.62
CA VAL A 523 10.42 -6.22 18.46
C VAL A 523 9.15 -6.32 17.63
N ALA A 524 8.57 -7.51 17.59
CA ALA A 524 7.27 -7.70 16.97
C ALA A 524 6.18 -7.16 17.91
N VAL A 525 5.61 -6.02 17.55
CA VAL A 525 4.59 -5.37 18.37
C VAL A 525 3.26 -6.08 18.17
N VAL A 526 2.64 -6.51 19.27
CA VAL A 526 1.22 -6.89 19.27
C VAL A 526 0.42 -5.60 19.32
N GLU A 527 -0.09 -5.17 18.18
CA GLU A 527 -0.95 -3.98 18.12
C GLU A 527 -2.25 -4.28 18.88
N ASN A 528 -2.47 -3.59 19.99
CA ASN A 528 -3.81 -3.42 20.51
C ASN A 528 -4.52 -2.43 19.58
N PRO A 529 -5.58 -2.82 18.91
CA PRO A 529 -6.34 -1.91 18.08
C PRO A 529 -7.10 -0.93 19.00
N ASN A 530 -6.43 0.12 19.41
CA ASN A 530 -7.09 1.24 20.05
C ASN A 530 -7.68 2.11 18.93
N PRO A 531 -9.03 2.25 18.79
CA PRO A 531 -9.65 3.00 17.70
C PRO A 531 -9.35 4.50 17.70
N HIS A 532 -8.59 4.99 18.67
CA HIS A 532 -8.28 6.43 18.85
C HIS A 532 -6.81 6.81 18.62
N ALA A 533 -5.93 5.88 18.25
CA ALA A 533 -4.60 6.27 17.78
C ALA A 533 -4.75 6.82 16.36
N GLY A 534 -4.62 8.15 16.21
CA GLY A 534 -4.95 8.95 15.02
C GLY A 534 -4.13 8.72 13.77
N THR A 535 -3.82 7.48 13.45
CA THR A 535 -3.48 7.11 12.08
C THR A 535 -4.77 6.72 11.39
N PRO A 536 -5.13 7.37 10.27
CA PRO A 536 -6.16 6.83 9.42
C PRO A 536 -5.63 5.56 8.76
N SER A 537 -5.66 4.47 9.50
CA SER A 537 -5.80 3.20 8.81
C SER A 537 -7.17 3.28 8.14
N GLY A 538 -7.20 3.68 6.88
CA GLY A 538 -8.34 3.59 5.99
C GLY A 538 -8.70 2.14 5.76
N GLY A 539 -9.04 1.45 6.82
CA GLY A 539 -9.33 0.06 6.84
C GLY A 539 -10.16 -0.28 8.06
N GLY A 540 -11.44 0.03 8.04
CA GLY A 540 -12.42 -0.82 8.69
C GLY A 540 -12.19 -2.21 8.13
N GLY A 541 -11.48 -3.07 8.89
CA GLY A 541 -10.99 -4.34 8.39
C GLY A 541 -12.10 -5.22 7.82
N TYR A 542 -11.78 -5.97 6.81
CA TYR A 542 -12.69 -6.84 6.07
C TYR A 542 -13.04 -8.09 6.88
N GLY A 543 -14.12 -8.05 7.67
CA GLY A 543 -14.61 -9.21 8.44
C GLY A 543 -13.80 -9.52 9.71
N PRO A 544 -13.83 -10.77 10.23
CA PRO A 544 -13.11 -11.21 11.39
C PRO A 544 -11.60 -11.06 11.26
N TYR A 545 -10.90 -11.06 12.38
CA TYR A 545 -9.45 -10.95 12.42
C TYR A 545 -8.79 -12.27 12.02
N PHE A 546 -7.90 -12.21 11.03
CA PHE A 546 -7.04 -13.31 10.59
C PHE A 546 -5.56 -13.04 10.92
N GLY A 547 -5.08 -11.82 10.65
CA GLY A 547 -3.78 -11.34 11.09
C GLY A 547 -2.61 -11.59 10.15
N SER A 548 -2.86 -11.92 8.88
CA SER A 548 -1.84 -11.84 7.83
C SER A 548 -1.66 -10.41 7.35
N ILE A 549 -0.47 -10.09 6.90
CA ILE A 549 -0.13 -8.86 6.20
C ILE A 549 0.13 -9.25 4.75
N PRO A 550 -0.73 -8.86 3.82
CA PRO A 550 -0.54 -9.22 2.43
C PRO A 550 0.68 -8.52 1.84
N ASP A 551 1.34 -9.19 0.91
CA ASP A 551 2.26 -8.58 -0.04
C ASP A 551 1.41 -7.88 -1.10
N PHE A 552 1.52 -6.56 -1.21
CA PHE A 552 0.80 -5.78 -2.23
C PHE A 552 1.46 -5.90 -3.60
N GLY A 553 2.70 -6.38 -3.68
CA GLY A 553 3.31 -6.84 -4.92
C GLY A 553 2.58 -8.08 -5.42
N GLN A 554 2.22 -8.08 -6.71
CA GLN A 554 1.39 -9.12 -7.32
C GLN A 554 2.03 -10.49 -7.23
N THR A 555 1.26 -11.47 -6.75
CA THR A 555 1.55 -12.89 -6.86
C THR A 555 0.57 -13.51 -7.83
N GLU A 556 1.07 -14.26 -8.82
CA GLU A 556 0.21 -15.09 -9.66
C GLU A 556 -0.49 -16.14 -8.79
N ASN A 557 -1.83 -16.14 -8.80
CA ASN A 557 -2.68 -17.13 -8.16
C ASN A 557 -2.50 -17.27 -6.62
N GLY A 558 -2.86 -16.26 -5.86
CA GLY A 558 -2.90 -16.32 -4.39
C GLY A 558 -2.64 -14.98 -3.73
N VAL A 559 -2.56 -15.00 -2.41
CA VAL A 559 -2.14 -13.86 -1.59
C VAL A 559 -0.89 -14.25 -0.81
N ARG A 560 0.25 -13.68 -1.18
CA ARG A 560 1.48 -13.86 -0.41
C ARG A 560 1.38 -13.09 0.90
N PHE A 561 1.80 -13.69 1.98
CA PHE A 561 1.95 -12.98 3.25
C PHE A 561 3.33 -12.34 3.30
N SER A 562 3.39 -11.02 3.34
CA SER A 562 4.62 -10.29 3.65
C SER A 562 5.04 -10.55 5.09
N ASP A 563 4.07 -10.63 6.00
CA ASP A 563 4.26 -11.08 7.39
C ASP A 563 2.95 -11.64 7.96
N VAL A 564 3.06 -12.21 9.17
CA VAL A 564 1.94 -12.68 9.98
C VAL A 564 2.06 -12.06 11.37
N LYS A 565 1.04 -11.29 11.77
CA LYS A 565 1.05 -10.60 13.07
C LYS A 565 1.18 -11.60 14.22
N PRO A 566 2.07 -11.35 15.19
CA PRO A 566 2.24 -12.22 16.34
C PRO A 566 0.94 -12.45 17.10
N SER A 567 0.76 -13.66 17.62
CA SER A 567 -0.43 -14.07 18.39
C SER A 567 -1.77 -13.98 17.62
N SER A 568 -1.75 -13.68 16.32
CA SER A 568 -2.93 -13.70 15.48
C SER A 568 -3.45 -15.11 15.21
N PRO A 569 -4.69 -15.28 14.75
CA PRO A 569 -5.21 -16.55 14.27
C PRO A 569 -4.31 -17.24 13.26
N ALA A 570 -3.77 -16.50 12.28
CA ALA A 570 -2.84 -17.02 11.29
C ALA A 570 -1.52 -17.49 11.93
N ALA A 571 -0.96 -16.72 12.88
CA ALA A 571 0.26 -17.13 13.61
C ALA A 571 0.02 -18.37 14.47
N LYS A 572 -1.12 -18.45 15.17
CA LYS A 572 -1.51 -19.62 15.98
C LYS A 572 -1.66 -20.88 15.13
N ALA A 573 -2.08 -20.73 13.87
CA ALA A 573 -2.18 -21.81 12.89
C ALA A 573 -0.82 -22.19 12.26
N GLY A 574 0.27 -21.51 12.62
CA GLY A 574 1.62 -21.79 12.13
C GLY A 574 1.94 -21.23 10.75
N PHE A 575 1.17 -20.25 10.24
CA PHE A 575 1.48 -19.55 9.01
C PHE A 575 2.61 -18.54 9.22
N LEU A 576 3.39 -18.32 8.19
CA LEU A 576 4.62 -17.53 8.22
C LEU A 576 4.65 -16.52 7.06
N ALA A 577 5.55 -15.54 7.20
CA ALA A 577 5.94 -14.69 6.09
C ALA A 577 6.43 -15.54 4.90
N GLY A 578 6.05 -15.14 3.68
CA GLY A 578 6.37 -15.87 2.44
C GLY A 578 5.36 -16.95 2.05
N ASP A 579 4.45 -17.35 2.93
CA ASP A 579 3.36 -18.26 2.57
C ASP A 579 2.44 -17.60 1.54
N VAL A 580 1.94 -18.37 0.59
CA VAL A 580 0.98 -17.92 -0.42
C VAL A 580 -0.37 -18.57 -0.14
N LEU A 581 -1.33 -17.81 0.31
CA LEU A 581 -2.71 -18.25 0.53
C LEU A 581 -3.38 -18.55 -0.80
N ILE A 582 -3.82 -19.80 -0.98
CA ILE A 582 -4.47 -20.27 -2.21
C ILE A 582 -5.90 -20.76 -1.99
N GLN A 583 -6.28 -21.05 -0.74
CA GLN A 583 -7.63 -21.50 -0.39
C GLN A 583 -8.00 -21.10 1.03
N PHE A 584 -9.23 -20.63 1.21
CA PHE A 584 -9.82 -20.26 2.48
C PHE A 584 -11.21 -20.89 2.59
N GLY A 585 -11.35 -21.90 3.44
CA GLY A 585 -12.54 -22.75 3.47
C GLY A 585 -12.74 -23.47 2.13
N ASP A 586 -13.93 -23.34 1.57
CA ASP A 586 -14.29 -23.86 0.23
C ASP A 586 -13.91 -22.91 -0.93
N LYS A 587 -13.36 -21.72 -0.63
CA LYS A 587 -13.09 -20.67 -1.61
C LYS A 587 -11.65 -20.70 -2.10
N PRO A 588 -11.41 -20.83 -3.42
CA PRO A 588 -10.10 -20.62 -4.00
C PRO A 588 -9.74 -19.12 -3.93
N ILE A 589 -8.53 -18.83 -3.49
CA ILE A 589 -8.01 -17.46 -3.36
C ILE A 589 -6.99 -17.25 -4.47
N LYS A 590 -7.29 -16.32 -5.38
CA LYS A 590 -6.43 -15.95 -6.50
C LYS A 590 -5.77 -14.59 -6.31
N ASN A 591 -6.38 -13.73 -5.49
CA ASN A 591 -5.92 -12.38 -5.21
C ASN A 591 -6.44 -11.89 -3.84
N LEU A 592 -6.00 -10.70 -3.43
CA LEU A 592 -6.36 -10.10 -2.15
C LEU A 592 -7.88 -9.86 -2.00
N TYR A 593 -8.57 -9.56 -3.10
CA TYR A 593 -10.03 -9.32 -3.06
C TYR A 593 -10.80 -10.61 -2.80
N ASP A 594 -10.37 -11.74 -3.36
CA ASP A 594 -10.96 -13.06 -3.03
C ASP A 594 -10.82 -13.35 -1.54
N PHE A 595 -9.63 -13.04 -0.97
CA PHE A 595 -9.37 -13.26 0.45
C PHE A 595 -10.20 -12.32 1.35
N THR A 596 -10.28 -11.05 1.01
CA THR A 596 -11.09 -10.09 1.78
C THR A 596 -12.57 -10.42 1.71
N ASP A 597 -13.08 -10.90 0.56
CA ASP A 597 -14.45 -11.38 0.43
C ASP A 597 -14.69 -12.62 1.29
N ALA A 598 -13.76 -13.59 1.29
CA ALA A 598 -13.87 -14.78 2.11
C ALA A 598 -13.88 -14.44 3.61
N LEU A 599 -13.05 -13.50 4.05
CA LEU A 599 -13.06 -13.00 5.44
C LEU A 599 -14.37 -12.30 5.80
N ARG A 600 -14.91 -11.46 4.90
CA ARG A 600 -16.19 -10.75 5.13
C ARG A 600 -17.36 -11.71 5.33
N ARG A 601 -17.33 -12.86 4.67
CA ARG A 601 -18.38 -13.90 4.78
C ARG A 601 -18.26 -14.77 6.01
N SER A 602 -17.12 -14.70 6.69
CA SER A 602 -16.86 -15.47 7.91
C SER A 602 -17.30 -14.71 9.14
N LYS A 603 -17.52 -15.43 10.24
CA LYS A 603 -17.89 -14.89 11.55
C LYS A 603 -16.75 -15.08 12.56
N VAL A 604 -16.75 -14.25 13.58
CA VAL A 604 -15.88 -14.46 14.75
C VAL A 604 -16.22 -15.82 15.38
N GLY A 605 -15.19 -16.62 15.63
CA GLY A 605 -15.31 -17.98 16.16
C GLY A 605 -15.39 -19.07 15.09
N ASP A 606 -15.55 -18.72 13.79
CA ASP A 606 -15.51 -19.73 12.73
C ASP A 606 -14.13 -20.40 12.69
N VAL A 607 -14.15 -21.72 12.52
CA VAL A 607 -12.95 -22.54 12.29
C VAL A 607 -12.88 -22.84 10.80
N VAL A 608 -11.92 -22.20 10.12
CA VAL A 608 -11.79 -22.28 8.67
C VAL A 608 -10.55 -23.08 8.30
N GLN A 609 -10.68 -24.06 7.41
CA GLN A 609 -9.52 -24.74 6.82
C GLN A 609 -8.86 -23.82 5.80
N VAL A 610 -7.58 -23.53 6.02
CA VAL A 610 -6.82 -22.62 5.17
C VAL A 610 -5.64 -23.35 4.56
N THR A 611 -5.47 -23.22 3.24
CA THR A 611 -4.34 -23.79 2.52
C THR A 611 -3.41 -22.68 2.04
N VAL A 612 -2.14 -22.77 2.43
CA VAL A 612 -1.08 -21.91 1.90
C VAL A 612 -0.02 -22.76 1.18
N LEU A 613 0.69 -22.16 0.24
CA LEU A 613 1.89 -22.74 -0.34
C LEU A 613 3.12 -22.16 0.37
N ARG A 614 3.93 -23.01 0.99
CA ARG A 614 5.24 -22.70 1.55
C ARG A 614 6.32 -23.39 0.74
N ASN A 615 7.17 -22.62 0.04
CA ASN A 615 8.16 -23.16 -0.88
C ASN A 615 7.54 -24.11 -1.92
N GLY A 616 6.35 -23.77 -2.45
CA GLY A 616 5.62 -24.57 -3.42
C GLY A 616 4.90 -25.80 -2.88
N LYS A 617 5.01 -26.10 -1.57
CA LYS A 617 4.32 -27.24 -0.95
C LYS A 617 3.09 -26.77 -0.17
N PRO A 618 1.94 -27.46 -0.31
CA PRO A 618 0.73 -27.08 0.43
C PRO A 618 0.88 -27.37 1.93
N ILE A 619 0.48 -26.38 2.75
CA ILE A 619 0.30 -26.50 4.18
C ILE A 619 -1.15 -26.18 4.48
N ILE A 620 -1.82 -27.08 5.17
CA ILE A 620 -3.24 -26.95 5.51
C ILE A 620 -3.35 -26.85 7.03
N ALA A 621 -4.03 -25.83 7.53
CA ALA A 621 -4.29 -25.66 8.95
C ALA A 621 -5.70 -25.13 9.20
N ALA A 622 -6.27 -25.51 10.34
CA ALA A 622 -7.52 -24.94 10.83
C ALA A 622 -7.22 -23.62 11.55
N VAL A 623 -7.91 -22.56 11.18
CA VAL A 623 -7.79 -21.22 11.77
C VAL A 623 -9.09 -20.86 12.45
N THR A 624 -9.05 -20.59 13.75
CA THR A 624 -10.18 -20.00 14.45
C THR A 624 -10.12 -18.49 14.32
N LEU A 625 -11.11 -17.92 13.64
CA LEU A 625 -11.18 -16.48 13.41
C LEU A 625 -11.56 -15.75 14.68
N GLU A 626 -10.89 -14.64 14.98
CA GLU A 626 -11.10 -13.87 16.20
C GLU A 626 -11.81 -12.55 15.91
N GLN A 627 -12.31 -11.92 16.96
CA GLN A 627 -12.80 -10.56 16.86
C GLN A 627 -11.62 -9.64 16.60
N ARG A 628 -11.77 -8.71 15.68
CA ARG A 628 -10.86 -7.59 15.54
C ARG A 628 -10.95 -6.74 16.81
N LYS A 629 -9.88 -6.70 17.56
CA LYS A 629 -9.81 -5.92 18.81
C LYS A 629 -9.41 -4.51 18.50
#